data_5ff2c87bd51cd4e008b2f968a4951480
#
_entry.id   5ff2c87bd51cd4e008b2f968a4951480
#
_cell.length_a   1.000
_cell.length_b   1.000
_cell.length_c   1.000
_cell.angle_alpha   90.00
_cell.angle_beta   90.00
_cell.angle_gamma   90.00
#
_symmetry.space_group_name_H-M   'P 1'
#
loop_
_entity.id
_entity.type
_entity.pdbx_description
1 polymer ?
#
loop_
_entity_poly.entity_id
_entity_poly.type
_entity_poly.pdbx_seq_one_letter_code
_entity_poly.pdbx_strand_id
1 'polypeptide(L)'
;MMIKHLIKLDFYAMKPLKKVILPFLLVPIVLGIVADLGMSIMVTLTFMVFMLNIVFAITEKSNFHRLYGTLPIKQSSSILSRYLFSLIAIGITAILSFAIFVILSIITKSRIDWIYGIQFLALSILIAVLFISVQYPFYFKFEYTKASIMAILPYIVCFAIGIPLMNYFMNNQNFYKHIMSIVNYFSSNTLAYLLMIFVLSFLAITGSYLLSKKIQKKEF
;
A
#
# COMPACT_ATOMS: atom_id res chain seq x y z
N MET A 1 -15.02 18.49 -10.96
CA MET A 1 -15.66 18.78 -9.65
C MET A 1 -16.10 17.49 -8.92
N MET A 2 -16.71 16.53 -9.59
CA MET A 2 -17.30 15.30 -9.05
C MET A 2 -16.31 14.35 -8.33
N ILE A 3 -15.12 14.09 -8.91
CA ILE A 3 -14.10 13.20 -8.32
C ILE A 3 -13.68 13.68 -6.91
N LYS A 4 -13.52 14.98 -6.71
CA LYS A 4 -13.15 15.58 -5.43
C LYS A 4 -14.20 15.29 -4.33
N HIS A 5 -15.48 15.32 -4.68
CA HIS A 5 -16.57 14.98 -3.74
C HIS A 5 -16.58 13.50 -3.38
N LEU A 6 -16.29 12.61 -4.34
CA LEU A 6 -16.18 11.18 -4.11
C LEU A 6 -15.01 10.84 -3.18
N ILE A 7 -13.84 11.45 -3.39
CA ILE A 7 -12.68 11.30 -2.49
C ILE A 7 -13.03 11.76 -1.07
N LYS A 8 -13.70 12.91 -0.94
CA LYS A 8 -14.12 13.44 0.36
C LYS A 8 -15.08 12.48 1.07
N LEU A 9 -15.96 11.82 0.34
CA LEU A 9 -16.90 10.84 0.85
C LEU A 9 -16.16 9.61 1.40
N ASP A 10 -15.13 9.11 0.71
CA ASP A 10 -14.30 8.01 1.17
C ASP A 10 -13.53 8.37 2.46
N PHE A 11 -13.05 9.61 2.61
CA PHE A 11 -12.49 10.11 3.87
C PHE A 11 -13.51 10.16 5.01
N TYR A 12 -14.77 10.54 4.71
CA TYR A 12 -15.84 10.49 5.72
C TYR A 12 -16.17 9.05 6.12
N ALA A 13 -16.16 8.11 5.20
CA ALA A 13 -16.34 6.69 5.49
C ALA A 13 -15.25 6.14 6.42
N MET A 14 -14.01 6.65 6.36
CA MET A 14 -12.94 6.28 7.28
C MET A 14 -13.03 6.95 8.66
N LYS A 15 -13.87 7.97 8.85
CA LYS A 15 -13.95 8.71 10.12
C LYS A 15 -14.19 7.83 11.37
N PRO A 16 -15.08 6.83 11.35
CA PRO A 16 -15.30 5.95 12.50
C PRO A 16 -14.08 5.08 12.82
N LEU A 17 -13.19 4.83 11.85
CA LEU A 17 -11.99 4.00 12.03
C LEU A 17 -10.88 4.70 12.82
N LYS A 18 -10.98 6.01 13.09
CA LYS A 18 -9.98 6.74 13.89
C LYS A 18 -9.70 6.08 15.24
N LYS A 19 -10.73 5.55 15.90
CA LYS A 19 -10.60 4.85 17.19
C LYS A 19 -9.83 3.55 17.10
N VAL A 20 -9.82 2.92 15.92
CA VAL A 20 -9.11 1.66 15.65
C VAL A 20 -7.68 1.94 15.18
N ILE A 21 -7.47 2.99 14.40
CA ILE A 21 -6.15 3.36 13.85
C ILE A 21 -5.17 3.70 14.98
N LEU A 22 -5.64 4.36 16.05
CA LEU A 22 -4.78 4.85 17.11
C LEU A 22 -4.04 3.72 17.88
N PRO A 23 -4.70 2.64 18.37
CA PRO A 23 -3.98 1.51 18.96
C PRO A 23 -3.12 0.75 17.95
N PHE A 24 -3.50 0.72 16.66
CA PHE A 24 -2.67 0.08 15.61
C PHE A 24 -1.35 0.81 15.35
N LEU A 25 -1.22 2.10 15.65
CA LEU A 25 0.05 2.83 15.57
C LEU A 25 1.07 2.36 16.59
N LEU A 26 0.66 1.69 17.68
CA LEU A 26 1.58 1.11 18.66
C LEU A 26 2.39 -0.06 18.07
N VAL A 27 1.81 -0.85 17.18
CA VAL A 27 2.47 -2.02 16.58
C VAL A 27 3.74 -1.63 15.79
N PRO A 28 3.72 -0.65 14.87
CA PRO A 28 4.92 -0.17 14.19
C PRO A 28 5.99 0.38 15.15
N ILE A 29 5.58 1.05 16.21
CA ILE A 29 6.50 1.60 17.20
C ILE A 29 7.23 0.47 17.92
N VAL A 30 6.51 -0.54 18.41
CA VAL A 30 7.10 -1.69 19.10
C VAL A 30 8.03 -2.46 18.16
N LEU A 31 7.60 -2.74 16.93
CA LEU A 31 8.43 -3.45 15.94
C LEU A 31 9.66 -2.63 15.52
N GLY A 32 9.54 -1.30 15.44
CA GLY A 32 10.67 -0.43 15.14
C GLY A 32 11.75 -0.45 16.25
N ILE A 33 11.36 -0.65 17.50
CA ILE A 33 12.30 -0.75 18.65
C ILE A 33 12.91 -2.16 18.73
N VAL A 34 12.10 -3.20 18.51
CA VAL A 34 12.52 -4.60 18.77
C VAL A 34 13.28 -5.19 17.58
N ALA A 35 12.84 -4.91 16.35
CA ALA A 35 13.43 -5.51 15.15
C ALA A 35 14.40 -4.54 14.45
N ASP A 36 13.86 -3.54 13.77
CA ASP A 36 14.62 -2.54 13.01
C ASP A 36 13.78 -1.29 12.77
N LEU A 37 14.44 -0.11 12.79
CA LEU A 37 13.78 1.18 12.58
C LEU A 37 13.06 1.26 11.22
N GLY A 38 13.61 0.65 10.17
CA GLY A 38 12.99 0.58 8.85
C GLY A 38 11.68 -0.23 8.85
N MET A 39 11.57 -1.24 9.69
CA MET A 39 10.34 -2.04 9.84
C MET A 39 9.17 -1.20 10.32
N SER A 40 9.40 -0.14 11.12
CA SER A 40 8.32 0.76 11.53
C SER A 40 7.62 1.43 10.34
N ILE A 41 8.38 1.84 9.32
CA ILE A 41 7.86 2.45 8.10
C ILE A 41 7.03 1.42 7.31
N MET A 42 7.62 0.23 7.09
CA MET A 42 7.00 -0.82 6.28
C MET A 42 5.68 -1.30 6.89
N VAL A 43 5.66 -1.55 8.19
CA VAL A 43 4.48 -2.02 8.90
C VAL A 43 3.38 -0.96 8.91
N THR A 44 3.72 0.32 9.13
CA THR A 44 2.74 1.41 9.12
C THR A 44 2.03 1.50 7.76
N LEU A 45 2.77 1.44 6.65
CA LEU A 45 2.21 1.53 5.31
C LEU A 45 1.39 0.29 4.94
N THR A 46 1.87 -0.91 5.31
CA THR A 46 1.13 -2.16 5.07
C THR A 46 -0.19 -2.18 5.84
N PHE A 47 -0.19 -1.72 7.09
CA PHE A 47 -1.41 -1.56 7.88
C PHE A 47 -2.40 -0.58 7.26
N MET A 48 -1.89 0.53 6.70
CA MET A 48 -2.77 1.49 6.04
C MET A 48 -3.47 0.88 4.83
N VAL A 49 -2.78 0.07 4.02
CA VAL A 49 -3.41 -0.66 2.91
C VAL A 49 -4.53 -1.56 3.40
N PHE A 50 -4.32 -2.27 4.50
CA PHE A 50 -5.34 -3.12 5.10
C PHE A 50 -6.56 -2.31 5.56
N MET A 51 -6.35 -1.13 6.15
CA MET A 51 -7.43 -0.22 6.56
C MET A 51 -8.19 0.37 5.37
N LEU A 52 -7.54 0.62 4.24
CA LEU A 52 -8.19 1.10 3.02
C LEU A 52 -9.22 0.11 2.48
N ASN A 53 -9.01 -1.19 2.66
CA ASN A 53 -9.95 -2.22 2.24
C ASN A 53 -11.29 -2.14 3.00
N ILE A 54 -11.30 -1.64 4.23
CA ILE A 54 -12.52 -1.47 5.03
C ILE A 54 -13.49 -0.46 4.40
N VAL A 55 -12.97 0.49 3.61
CA VAL A 55 -13.82 1.45 2.89
C VAL A 55 -14.76 0.74 1.91
N PHE A 56 -14.30 -0.34 1.28
CA PHE A 56 -15.16 -1.16 0.41
C PHE A 56 -16.25 -1.86 1.22
N ALA A 57 -15.93 -2.38 2.42
CA ALA A 57 -16.94 -2.96 3.33
C ALA A 57 -18.04 -1.96 3.70
N ILE A 58 -17.63 -0.74 4.05
CA ILE A 58 -18.58 0.31 4.47
C ILE A 58 -19.50 0.69 3.30
N THR A 59 -18.94 0.82 2.10
CA THR A 59 -19.72 1.20 0.91
C THR A 59 -20.72 0.13 0.50
N GLU A 60 -20.36 -1.15 0.65
CA GLU A 60 -21.29 -2.26 0.36
C GLU A 60 -22.41 -2.31 1.41
N LYS A 61 -22.08 -2.30 2.70
CA LYS A 61 -23.07 -2.30 3.79
C LYS A 61 -24.05 -1.11 3.74
N SER A 62 -23.59 0.04 3.25
CA SER A 62 -24.39 1.25 3.12
C SER A 62 -25.24 1.28 1.83
N ASN A 63 -25.23 0.21 1.02
CA ASN A 63 -25.92 0.14 -0.27
C ASN A 63 -25.60 1.33 -1.21
N PHE A 64 -24.37 1.86 -1.11
CA PHE A 64 -23.94 2.99 -1.93
C PHE A 64 -24.02 2.70 -3.44
N HIS A 65 -23.96 1.43 -3.85
CA HIS A 65 -24.18 1.02 -5.24
C HIS A 65 -25.56 1.43 -5.78
N ARG A 66 -26.60 1.38 -4.94
CA ARG A 66 -27.94 1.86 -5.32
C ARG A 66 -27.98 3.38 -5.48
N LEU A 67 -27.27 4.10 -4.60
CA LEU A 67 -27.16 5.56 -4.69
C LEU A 67 -26.36 6.02 -5.91
N TYR A 68 -25.31 5.29 -6.26
CA TYR A 68 -24.54 5.57 -7.48
C TYR A 68 -25.32 5.27 -8.76
N GLY A 69 -26.24 4.29 -8.74
CA GLY A 69 -27.10 3.96 -9.88
C GLY A 69 -28.14 5.07 -10.19
N THR A 70 -28.52 5.88 -9.19
CA THR A 70 -29.45 7.01 -9.36
C THR A 70 -28.75 8.31 -9.75
N LEU A 71 -27.43 8.41 -9.55
CA LEU A 71 -26.65 9.60 -9.90
C LEU A 71 -26.02 9.44 -11.30
N PRO A 72 -26.00 10.49 -12.13
CA PRO A 72 -25.38 10.44 -13.46
C PRO A 72 -23.85 10.45 -13.36
N ILE A 73 -23.28 9.47 -12.67
CA ILE A 73 -21.85 9.35 -12.41
C ILE A 73 -21.24 8.36 -13.41
N LYS A 74 -20.23 8.78 -14.16
CA LYS A 74 -19.45 7.86 -15.00
C LYS A 74 -18.71 6.86 -14.10
N GLN A 75 -18.89 5.57 -14.30
CA GLN A 75 -18.24 4.50 -13.54
C GLN A 75 -16.72 4.66 -13.48
N SER A 76 -16.09 5.06 -14.58
CA SER A 76 -14.66 5.32 -14.62
C SER A 76 -14.20 6.41 -13.62
N SER A 77 -15.07 7.38 -13.32
CA SER A 77 -14.78 8.42 -12.32
C SER A 77 -14.84 7.88 -10.89
N SER A 78 -15.73 6.93 -10.62
CA SER A 78 -15.81 6.24 -9.33
C SER A 78 -14.57 5.39 -9.06
N ILE A 79 -14.11 4.62 -10.07
CA ILE A 79 -12.87 3.85 -9.94
C ILE A 79 -11.68 4.78 -9.69
N LEU A 80 -11.55 5.82 -10.53
CA LEU A 80 -10.44 6.77 -10.41
C LEU A 80 -10.40 7.45 -9.05
N SER A 81 -11.57 7.82 -8.49
CA SER A 81 -11.63 8.44 -7.16
C SER A 81 -11.08 7.52 -6.06
N ARG A 82 -11.34 6.21 -6.14
CA ARG A 82 -10.82 5.22 -5.19
C ARG A 82 -9.30 5.08 -5.25
N TYR A 83 -8.73 5.01 -6.46
CA TYR A 83 -7.28 4.98 -6.61
C TYR A 83 -6.62 6.27 -6.12
N LEU A 84 -7.19 7.44 -6.44
CA LEU A 84 -6.67 8.71 -5.96
C LEU A 84 -6.79 8.84 -4.43
N PHE A 85 -7.92 8.41 -3.86
CA PHE A 85 -8.09 8.38 -2.41
C PHE A 85 -7.01 7.52 -1.73
N SER A 86 -6.74 6.31 -2.23
CA SER A 86 -5.72 5.44 -1.66
C SER A 86 -4.31 6.00 -1.80
N LEU A 87 -3.99 6.64 -2.93
CA LEU A 87 -2.70 7.30 -3.12
C LEU A 87 -2.49 8.46 -2.15
N ILE A 88 -3.53 9.29 -1.94
CA ILE A 88 -3.48 10.38 -0.96
C ILE A 88 -3.30 9.82 0.45
N ALA A 89 -4.02 8.76 0.79
CA ALA A 89 -3.92 8.12 2.09
C ALA A 89 -2.52 7.52 2.32
N ILE A 90 -1.94 6.83 1.32
CA ILE A 90 -0.55 6.34 1.37
C ILE A 90 0.42 7.52 1.54
N GLY A 91 0.25 8.61 0.81
CA GLY A 91 1.10 9.80 0.94
C GLY A 91 1.08 10.38 2.35
N ILE A 92 -0.10 10.53 2.95
CA ILE A 92 -0.24 11.02 4.33
C ILE A 92 0.42 10.05 5.32
N THR A 93 0.17 8.74 5.18
CA THR A 93 0.78 7.75 6.07
C THR A 93 2.28 7.60 5.87
N ALA A 94 2.81 7.83 4.66
CA ALA A 94 4.24 7.85 4.40
C ALA A 94 4.93 8.98 5.19
N ILE A 95 4.34 10.17 5.22
CA ILE A 95 4.85 11.29 6.02
C ILE A 95 4.82 10.94 7.51
N LEU A 96 3.71 10.38 7.99
CA LEU A 96 3.58 9.97 9.41
C LEU A 96 4.56 8.86 9.79
N SER A 97 4.72 7.84 8.95
CA SER A 97 5.66 6.74 9.20
C SER A 97 7.11 7.21 9.23
N PHE A 98 7.46 8.15 8.35
CA PHE A 98 8.79 8.76 8.36
C PHE A 98 9.04 9.60 9.62
N ALA A 99 8.02 10.34 10.09
CA ALA A 99 8.10 11.05 11.36
C ALA A 99 8.31 10.09 12.55
N ILE A 100 7.60 8.95 12.57
CA ILE A 100 7.79 7.90 13.59
C ILE A 100 9.23 7.36 13.54
N PHE A 101 9.75 7.07 12.35
CA PHE A 101 11.14 6.61 12.16
C PHE A 101 12.15 7.61 12.76
N VAL A 102 12.00 8.91 12.48
CA VAL A 102 12.88 9.96 13.03
C VAL A 102 12.79 10.02 14.55
N ILE A 103 11.58 10.00 15.11
CA ILE A 103 11.35 10.03 16.57
C ILE A 103 11.99 8.81 17.25
N LEU A 104 11.81 7.61 16.68
CA LEU A 104 12.39 6.38 17.20
C LEU A 104 13.92 6.41 17.12
N SER A 105 14.51 6.94 16.05
CA SER A 105 15.96 7.10 15.92
C SER A 105 16.52 7.99 17.02
N ILE A 106 15.81 9.06 17.38
CA ILE A 106 16.23 9.96 18.49
C ILE A 106 16.13 9.24 19.85
N ILE A 107 15.03 8.52 20.08
CA ILE A 107 14.81 7.81 21.37
C ILE A 107 15.83 6.70 21.57
N THR A 108 16.16 5.95 20.52
CA THR A 108 17.14 4.86 20.58
C THR A 108 18.58 5.35 20.56
N LYS A 109 18.80 6.70 20.55
CA LYS A 109 20.13 7.34 20.45
C LYS A 109 20.96 6.85 19.28
N SER A 110 20.33 6.32 18.25
CA SER A 110 20.97 5.92 17.00
C SER A 110 21.22 7.14 16.12
N ARG A 111 22.29 7.10 15.31
CA ARG A 111 22.47 8.12 14.27
C ARG A 111 21.36 8.02 13.25
N ILE A 112 20.74 9.16 12.91
CA ILE A 112 19.72 9.21 11.87
C ILE A 112 20.40 9.01 10.51
N ASP A 113 20.22 7.83 9.92
CA ASP A 113 20.62 7.57 8.54
C ASP A 113 19.48 7.96 7.58
N TRP A 114 19.57 9.18 7.05
CA TRP A 114 18.55 9.73 6.15
C TRP A 114 18.44 8.94 4.84
N ILE A 115 19.55 8.45 4.31
CA ILE A 115 19.58 7.70 3.06
C ILE A 115 18.85 6.37 3.24
N TYR A 116 19.15 5.66 4.31
CA TYR A 116 18.46 4.44 4.70
C TYR A 116 16.95 4.64 4.90
N GLY A 117 16.57 5.67 5.65
CA GLY A 117 15.17 6.00 5.90
C GLY A 117 14.38 6.28 4.61
N ILE A 118 14.97 7.04 3.67
CA ILE A 118 14.35 7.36 2.38
C ILE A 118 14.25 6.13 1.48
N GLN A 119 15.27 5.27 1.44
CA GLN A 119 15.25 4.04 0.66
C GLN A 119 14.19 3.07 1.19
N PHE A 120 14.10 2.90 2.51
CA PHE A 120 13.07 2.07 3.14
C PHE A 120 11.66 2.63 2.94
N LEU A 121 11.49 3.95 3.02
CA LEU A 121 10.22 4.61 2.72
C LEU A 121 9.77 4.33 1.29
N ALA A 122 10.66 4.51 0.31
CA ALA A 122 10.36 4.28 -1.09
C ALA A 122 9.96 2.81 -1.35
N LEU A 123 10.71 1.86 -0.79
CA LEU A 123 10.39 0.43 -0.88
C LEU A 123 9.02 0.12 -0.27
N SER A 124 8.74 0.69 0.90
CA SER A 124 7.47 0.49 1.60
C SER A 124 6.28 1.06 0.82
N ILE A 125 6.46 2.21 0.16
CA ILE A 125 5.45 2.77 -0.75
C ILE A 125 5.21 1.85 -1.95
N LEU A 126 6.28 1.30 -2.56
CA LEU A 126 6.15 0.33 -3.66
C LEU A 126 5.32 -0.89 -3.23
N ILE A 127 5.64 -1.48 -2.07
CA ILE A 127 4.91 -2.64 -1.54
C ILE A 127 3.44 -2.30 -1.30
N ALA A 128 3.15 -1.15 -0.68
CA ALA A 128 1.80 -0.68 -0.43
C ALA A 128 1.01 -0.50 -1.75
N VAL A 129 1.64 0.09 -2.76
CA VAL A 129 1.06 0.30 -4.09
C VAL A 129 0.81 -1.03 -4.80
N LEU A 130 1.74 -1.99 -4.73
CA LEU A 130 1.57 -3.32 -5.30
C LEU A 130 0.39 -4.06 -4.66
N PHE A 131 0.24 -4.00 -3.34
CA PHE A 131 -0.91 -4.60 -2.66
C PHE A 131 -2.23 -4.00 -3.12
N ILE A 132 -2.35 -2.67 -3.18
CA ILE A 132 -3.53 -2.00 -3.70
C ILE A 132 -3.79 -2.40 -5.15
N SER A 133 -2.75 -2.45 -5.98
CA SER A 133 -2.86 -2.79 -7.39
C SER A 133 -3.37 -4.20 -7.64
N VAL A 134 -3.08 -5.14 -6.74
CA VAL A 134 -3.62 -6.51 -6.82
C VAL A 134 -5.01 -6.60 -6.22
N GLN A 135 -5.26 -5.94 -5.10
CA GLN A 135 -6.50 -6.07 -4.33
C GLN A 135 -7.69 -5.35 -4.99
N TYR A 136 -7.49 -4.15 -5.54
CA TYR A 136 -8.59 -3.33 -6.06
C TYR A 136 -9.37 -3.98 -7.20
N PRO A 137 -8.75 -4.63 -8.22
CA PRO A 137 -9.51 -5.36 -9.22
C PRO A 137 -10.46 -6.43 -8.65
N PHE A 138 -10.08 -7.09 -7.54
CA PHE A 138 -10.95 -8.04 -6.86
C PHE A 138 -12.14 -7.37 -6.19
N TYR A 139 -11.94 -6.22 -5.53
CA TYR A 139 -13.03 -5.45 -4.92
C TYR A 139 -14.00 -4.84 -5.94
N PHE A 140 -13.55 -4.62 -7.17
CA PHE A 140 -14.44 -4.17 -8.24
C PHE A 140 -15.15 -5.31 -8.96
N LYS A 141 -14.66 -6.56 -8.85
CA LYS A 141 -15.21 -7.74 -9.51
C LYS A 141 -16.16 -8.52 -8.60
N PHE A 142 -15.87 -8.62 -7.33
CA PHE A 142 -16.59 -9.46 -6.39
C PHE A 142 -17.21 -8.63 -5.27
N GLU A 143 -18.26 -9.18 -4.65
CA GLU A 143 -18.79 -8.67 -3.39
C GLU A 143 -17.69 -8.66 -2.32
N TYR A 144 -17.78 -7.74 -1.35
CA TYR A 144 -16.73 -7.53 -0.34
C TYR A 144 -16.32 -8.81 0.39
N THR A 145 -17.27 -9.68 0.74
CA THR A 145 -17.00 -10.93 1.45
C THR A 145 -16.06 -11.85 0.67
N LYS A 146 -16.31 -12.05 -0.62
CA LYS A 146 -15.46 -12.83 -1.52
C LYS A 146 -14.16 -12.09 -1.86
N ALA A 147 -14.25 -10.80 -2.10
CA ALA A 147 -13.11 -9.95 -2.43
C ALA A 147 -12.12 -9.86 -1.27
N SER A 148 -12.59 -9.78 -0.02
CA SER A 148 -11.72 -9.70 1.17
C SER A 148 -10.87 -10.96 1.36
N ILE A 149 -11.42 -12.15 1.09
CA ILE A 149 -10.67 -13.39 1.13
C ILE A 149 -9.58 -13.40 0.04
N MET A 150 -9.91 -12.96 -1.18
CA MET A 150 -8.94 -12.85 -2.28
C MET A 150 -7.91 -11.74 -2.04
N ALA A 151 -8.27 -10.69 -1.33
CA ALA A 151 -7.36 -9.60 -0.98
C ALA A 151 -6.27 -10.02 0.03
N ILE A 152 -6.47 -11.13 0.75
CA ILE A 152 -5.44 -11.71 1.63
C ILE A 152 -4.40 -12.51 0.83
N LEU A 153 -4.75 -13.00 -0.38
CA LEU A 153 -3.84 -13.81 -1.21
C LEU A 153 -2.46 -13.18 -1.43
N PRO A 154 -2.31 -11.88 -1.79
CA PRO A 154 -1.00 -11.29 -1.95
C PRO A 154 -0.11 -11.39 -0.72
N TYR A 155 -0.68 -11.26 0.48
CA TYR A 155 0.07 -11.41 1.72
C TYR A 155 0.52 -12.86 1.94
N ILE A 156 -0.38 -13.83 1.71
CA ILE A 156 -0.06 -15.25 1.82
C ILE A 156 1.03 -15.62 0.81
N VAL A 157 0.94 -15.17 -0.44
CA VAL A 157 1.94 -15.43 -1.48
C VAL A 157 3.30 -14.82 -1.09
N CYS A 158 3.33 -13.59 -0.58
CA CYS A 158 4.57 -12.98 -0.11
C CYS A 158 5.23 -13.78 1.02
N PHE A 159 4.47 -14.27 1.98
CA PHE A 159 5.03 -15.05 3.09
C PHE A 159 5.31 -16.50 2.71
N ALA A 160 4.39 -17.20 2.05
CA ALA A 160 4.51 -18.62 1.76
C ALA A 160 5.52 -18.93 0.64
N ILE A 161 5.66 -18.03 -0.33
CA ILE A 161 6.57 -18.21 -1.46
C ILE A 161 7.79 -17.29 -1.34
N GLY A 162 7.62 -16.06 -0.90
CA GLY A 162 8.69 -15.06 -0.81
C GLY A 162 9.81 -15.48 0.16
N ILE A 163 9.45 -15.99 1.35
CA ILE A 163 10.46 -16.41 2.35
C ILE A 163 11.27 -17.63 1.87
N PRO A 164 10.66 -18.74 1.41
CA PRO A 164 11.42 -19.88 0.87
C PRO A 164 12.27 -19.52 -0.35
N LEU A 165 11.76 -18.68 -1.26
CA LEU A 165 12.53 -18.19 -2.41
C LEU A 165 13.74 -17.38 -1.96
N MET A 166 13.56 -16.49 -1.00
CA MET A 166 14.65 -15.68 -0.47
C MET A 166 15.73 -16.55 0.17
N ASN A 167 15.33 -17.57 0.95
CA ASN A 167 16.26 -18.54 1.53
C ASN A 167 16.99 -19.35 0.46
N TYR A 168 16.30 -19.79 -0.59
CA TYR A 168 16.93 -20.50 -1.72
C TYR A 168 17.96 -19.63 -2.44
N PHE A 169 17.64 -18.36 -2.68
CA PHE A 169 18.55 -17.43 -3.33
C PHE A 169 19.76 -17.05 -2.46
N MET A 170 19.57 -16.92 -1.16
CA MET A 170 20.65 -16.65 -0.21
C MET A 170 21.63 -17.82 -0.11
N ASN A 171 21.16 -19.05 -0.24
CA ASN A 171 22.00 -20.26 -0.19
C ASN A 171 22.76 -20.51 -1.51
N ASN A 172 22.32 -19.94 -2.62
CA ASN A 172 22.98 -20.08 -3.92
C ASN A 172 24.03 -18.97 -4.11
N GLN A 173 25.31 -19.27 -3.91
CA GLN A 173 26.41 -18.29 -3.94
C GLN A 173 26.48 -17.44 -5.22
N ASN A 174 26.19 -18.03 -6.39
CA ASN A 174 26.25 -17.30 -7.66
C ASN A 174 25.10 -16.28 -7.76
N PHE A 175 23.90 -16.67 -7.34
CA PHE A 175 22.72 -15.81 -7.34
C PHE A 175 22.86 -14.71 -6.29
N TYR A 176 23.35 -15.06 -5.11
CA TYR A 176 23.63 -14.11 -4.04
C TYR A 176 24.59 -12.99 -4.48
N LYS A 177 25.68 -13.32 -5.18
CA LYS A 177 26.62 -12.32 -5.72
C LYS A 177 25.94 -11.39 -6.72
N HIS A 178 25.09 -11.90 -7.61
CA HIS A 178 24.35 -11.05 -8.56
C HIS A 178 23.33 -10.14 -7.85
N ILE A 179 22.56 -10.65 -6.90
CA ILE A 179 21.65 -9.82 -6.11
C ILE A 179 22.43 -8.75 -5.35
N MET A 180 23.52 -9.14 -4.69
CA MET A 180 24.35 -8.20 -3.91
C MET A 180 24.98 -7.11 -4.78
N SER A 181 25.38 -7.42 -6.01
CA SER A 181 25.88 -6.41 -6.95
C SER A 181 24.80 -5.39 -7.33
N ILE A 182 23.55 -5.86 -7.53
CA ILE A 182 22.40 -4.99 -7.82
C ILE A 182 22.06 -4.13 -6.59
N VAL A 183 22.01 -4.73 -5.41
CA VAL A 183 21.74 -4.01 -4.15
C VAL A 183 22.81 -2.94 -3.91
N ASN A 184 24.09 -3.27 -4.09
CA ASN A 184 25.19 -2.33 -3.92
C ASN A 184 25.13 -1.19 -4.95
N TYR A 185 24.75 -1.47 -6.21
CA TYR A 185 24.54 -0.44 -7.22
C TYR A 185 23.44 0.54 -6.81
N PHE A 186 22.30 0.04 -6.32
CA PHE A 186 21.20 0.87 -5.90
C PHE A 186 21.45 1.57 -4.55
N SER A 187 22.22 0.99 -3.65
CA SER A 187 22.60 1.64 -2.40
C SER A 187 23.55 2.81 -2.64
N SER A 188 24.42 2.71 -3.64
CA SER A 188 25.32 3.81 -4.04
C SER A 188 24.61 4.89 -4.88
N ASN A 189 23.59 4.51 -5.67
CA ASN A 189 22.85 5.40 -6.57
C ASN A 189 21.39 5.59 -6.12
N THR A 190 21.17 6.34 -5.06
CA THR A 190 19.83 6.58 -4.46
C THR A 190 18.83 7.15 -5.47
N LEU A 191 19.25 8.03 -6.39
CA LEU A 191 18.38 8.58 -7.43
C LEU A 191 17.89 7.51 -8.39
N ALA A 192 18.77 6.61 -8.86
CA ALA A 192 18.38 5.51 -9.75
C ALA A 192 17.38 4.57 -9.05
N TYR A 193 17.61 4.29 -7.77
CA TYR A 193 16.71 3.50 -6.94
C TYR A 193 15.31 4.12 -6.84
N LEU A 194 15.22 5.41 -6.50
CA LEU A 194 13.94 6.12 -6.38
C LEU A 194 13.19 6.19 -7.71
N LEU A 195 13.90 6.44 -8.83
CA LEU A 195 13.29 6.45 -10.17
C LEU A 195 12.74 5.07 -10.55
N MET A 196 13.50 4.00 -10.29
CA MET A 196 13.02 2.63 -10.54
C MET A 196 11.72 2.34 -9.75
N ILE A 197 11.70 2.65 -8.47
CA ILE A 197 10.51 2.45 -7.62
C ILE A 197 9.34 3.27 -8.13
N PHE A 198 9.56 4.53 -8.52
CA PHE A 198 8.50 5.39 -9.05
C PHE A 198 7.90 4.82 -10.34
N VAL A 199 8.74 4.38 -11.28
CA VAL A 199 8.30 3.77 -12.54
C VAL A 199 7.51 2.49 -12.29
N LEU A 200 8.00 1.59 -11.43
CA LEU A 200 7.31 0.35 -11.08
C LEU A 200 5.95 0.62 -10.41
N SER A 201 5.90 1.57 -9.48
CA SER A 201 4.65 1.96 -8.81
C SER A 201 3.64 2.55 -9.80
N PHE A 202 4.11 3.39 -10.72
CA PHE A 202 3.25 3.99 -11.75
C PHE A 202 2.69 2.93 -12.72
N LEU A 203 3.51 1.99 -13.17
CA LEU A 203 3.08 0.88 -14.03
C LEU A 203 2.08 -0.03 -13.33
N ALA A 204 2.31 -0.35 -12.05
CA ALA A 204 1.41 -1.18 -11.27
C ALA A 204 0.02 -0.53 -11.11
N ILE A 205 -0.04 0.75 -10.76
CA ILE A 205 -1.32 1.47 -10.59
C ILE A 205 -2.06 1.61 -11.93
N THR A 206 -1.36 2.01 -12.99
CA THR A 206 -2.00 2.19 -14.31
C THR A 206 -2.52 0.88 -14.85
N GLY A 207 -1.76 -0.22 -14.75
CA GLY A 207 -2.20 -1.56 -15.13
C GLY A 207 -3.42 -2.01 -14.32
N SER A 208 -3.39 -1.84 -13.02
CA SER A 208 -4.52 -2.18 -12.12
C SER A 208 -5.77 -1.35 -12.42
N TYR A 209 -5.62 -0.04 -12.65
CA TYR A 209 -6.74 0.84 -13.03
C TYR A 209 -7.39 0.41 -14.35
N LEU A 210 -6.58 0.08 -15.36
CA LEU A 210 -7.08 -0.40 -16.67
C LEU A 210 -7.83 -1.72 -16.53
N LEU A 211 -7.32 -2.66 -15.71
CA LEU A 211 -7.99 -3.91 -15.39
C LEU A 211 -9.33 -3.67 -14.69
N SER A 212 -9.35 -2.85 -13.65
CA SER A 212 -10.58 -2.51 -12.92
C SER A 212 -11.64 -1.87 -13.81
N LYS A 213 -11.21 -0.97 -14.71
CA LYS A 213 -12.09 -0.35 -15.68
C LYS A 213 -12.68 -1.36 -16.69
N LYS A 214 -11.88 -2.35 -17.13
CA LYS A 214 -12.32 -3.41 -18.05
C LYS A 214 -13.32 -4.36 -17.38
N ILE A 215 -13.10 -4.69 -16.10
CA ILE A 215 -13.98 -5.55 -15.31
C ILE A 215 -15.36 -4.90 -15.18
N GLN A 216 -15.42 -3.67 -14.72
CA GLN A 216 -16.67 -2.98 -14.47
C GLN A 216 -17.47 -2.68 -15.76
N LYS A 217 -16.79 -2.60 -16.92
CA LYS A 217 -17.46 -2.45 -18.24
C LYS A 217 -18.17 -3.72 -18.72
N LYS A 218 -17.83 -4.90 -18.18
CA LYS A 218 -18.43 -6.19 -18.58
C LYS A 218 -19.64 -6.57 -17.73
N GLU A 219 -19.85 -5.91 -16.59
CA GLU A 219 -20.96 -6.22 -15.67
C GLU A 219 -22.22 -5.39 -15.95
N PHE A 220 -22.18 -4.50 -16.95
CA PHE A 220 -23.29 -3.70 -17.49
C PHE A 220 -23.36 -3.82 -19.01
#